data_4401b699837b2ebfd236c81be4601bc1
#
_entry.id   4401b699837b2ebfd236c81be4601bc1
#
_cell.length_a   1.000
_cell.length_b   1.000
_cell.length_c   1.000
_cell.angle_alpha   90.00
_cell.angle_beta   90.00
_cell.angle_gamma   90.00
#
_symmetry.space_group_name_H-M   'P 1'
#
loop_
_entity.id
_entity.type
_entity.pdbx_description
1 polymer ?
#
loop_
_entity_poly.entity_id
_entity_poly.type
_entity_poly.pdbx_seq_one_letter_code
_entity_poly.pdbx_strand_id
1 'polypeptide(L)'
;LDARRDWGFAGDFVEAMWLMLQQDEARDYVIGTGQQNTIGELCQIAFEHVGITDWQALVKSDPRFKRPAELYSLCRDSTKAQELLGWKPKTTFKQMICDMVDADLARLQPK
;
A
#
# COMPACT_ATOMS: atom_id res chain seq x y z
N LEU A 1 -4.34 -9.36 -11.45
CA LEU A 1 -2.98 -9.41 -10.87
C LEU A 1 -2.01 -8.41 -11.52
N ASP A 2 -2.37 -7.89 -12.69
CA ASP A 2 -1.51 -6.95 -13.41
C ASP A 2 -1.76 -5.49 -13.04
N ALA A 3 -2.87 -5.19 -12.37
CA ALA A 3 -3.19 -3.82 -11.95
C ALA A 3 -2.13 -3.30 -10.99
N ARG A 4 -1.71 -2.05 -11.20
CA ARG A 4 -0.71 -1.38 -10.37
C ARG A 4 -1.35 -0.28 -9.55
N ARG A 5 -0.94 -0.17 -8.30
CA ARG A 5 -1.45 0.84 -7.38
C ARG A 5 -0.31 1.37 -6.51
N ASP A 6 -0.52 2.56 -6.00
CA ASP A 6 0.34 3.17 -5.00
C ASP A 6 -0.27 2.87 -3.62
N TRP A 7 0.28 1.87 -2.92
CA TRP A 7 -0.14 1.52 -1.57
C TRP A 7 0.82 2.08 -0.55
N GLY A 8 0.27 2.60 0.53
CA GLY A 8 1.06 3.10 1.64
C GLY A 8 0.50 2.67 2.99
N PHE A 9 1.34 2.76 4.01
CA PHE A 9 0.94 2.44 5.38
C PHE A 9 0.06 3.55 5.96
N ALA A 10 -1.07 3.19 6.53
CA ALA A 10 -2.04 4.16 7.07
C ALA A 10 -1.43 5.09 8.12
N GLY A 11 -0.51 4.60 8.96
CA GLY A 11 0.17 5.41 9.96
C GLY A 11 0.98 6.55 9.35
N ASP A 12 1.61 6.33 8.19
CA ASP A 12 2.33 7.38 7.47
C ASP A 12 1.37 8.45 6.96
N PHE A 13 0.19 8.04 6.49
CA PHE A 13 -0.82 8.97 5.96
C PHE A 13 -1.47 9.79 7.06
N VAL A 14 -1.70 9.21 8.23
CA VAL A 14 -2.21 9.93 9.41
C VAL A 14 -1.22 11.01 9.84
N GLU A 15 0.08 10.73 9.81
CA GLU A 15 1.11 11.72 10.08
C GLU A 15 1.02 12.90 9.11
N ALA A 16 0.79 12.61 7.81
CA ALA A 16 0.60 13.66 6.81
C ALA A 16 -0.61 14.53 7.14
N MET A 17 -1.73 13.91 7.54
CA MET A 17 -2.93 14.64 7.94
C MET A 17 -2.68 15.58 9.12
N TRP A 18 -1.94 15.11 10.11
CA TRP A 18 -1.58 15.94 11.26
C TRP A 18 -0.71 17.12 10.83
N LEU A 19 0.28 16.89 9.96
CA LEU A 19 1.17 17.94 9.45
C LEU A 19 0.39 18.99 8.65
N MET A 20 -0.63 18.58 7.91
CA MET A 20 -1.49 19.52 7.17
C MET A 20 -2.18 20.50 8.12
N LEU A 21 -2.62 20.05 9.29
CA LEU A 21 -3.30 20.86 10.28
C LEU A 21 -2.37 21.82 11.01
N GLN A 22 -1.05 21.62 10.92
CA GLN A 22 -0.04 22.50 11.55
C GLN A 22 0.38 23.66 10.64
N GLN A 23 -0.14 23.72 9.41
CA GLN A 23 0.21 24.78 8.47
C GLN A 23 -0.64 26.03 8.68
N ASP A 24 -0.08 27.19 8.37
CA ASP A 24 -0.78 28.48 8.50
C ASP A 24 -1.89 28.64 7.45
N GLU A 25 -1.73 28.02 6.27
CA GLU A 25 -2.68 28.08 5.19
C GLU A 25 -3.23 26.71 4.84
N ALA A 26 -4.53 26.65 4.61
CA ALA A 26 -5.18 25.44 4.11
C ALA A 26 -4.83 25.25 2.62
N ARG A 27 -4.39 24.04 2.25
CA ARG A 27 -4.05 23.67 0.88
C ARG A 27 -4.45 22.24 0.60
N ASP A 28 -4.62 21.93 -0.67
CA ASP A 28 -4.85 20.56 -1.11
C ASP A 28 -3.50 19.86 -1.32
N TYR A 29 -3.39 18.62 -0.83
CA TYR A 29 -2.19 17.80 -0.97
C TYR A 29 -2.54 16.45 -1.55
N VAL A 30 -1.67 15.94 -2.42
CA VAL A 30 -1.70 14.54 -2.85
C VAL A 30 -0.74 13.77 -1.94
N ILE A 31 -1.25 12.76 -1.25
CA ILE A 31 -0.47 11.92 -0.36
C ILE A 31 -0.37 10.52 -0.96
N GLY A 32 0.85 10.06 -1.16
CA GLY A 32 1.14 8.74 -1.71
C GLY A 32 2.62 8.43 -1.57
N THR A 33 3.01 7.21 -1.93
CA THR A 33 4.41 6.79 -1.81
C THR A 33 5.24 7.16 -3.04
N GLY A 34 4.60 7.42 -4.18
CA GLY A 34 5.28 7.64 -5.45
C GLY A 34 5.77 6.35 -6.09
N GLN A 35 5.44 5.20 -5.54
CA GLN A 35 5.84 3.88 -6.05
C GLN A 35 4.60 3.07 -6.40
N GLN A 36 4.67 2.39 -7.55
CA GLN A 36 3.62 1.48 -7.98
C GLN A 36 4.04 0.04 -7.76
N ASN A 37 3.08 -0.78 -7.34
CA ASN A 37 3.27 -2.22 -7.20
C ASN A 37 2.04 -2.93 -7.76
N THR A 38 2.24 -4.12 -8.34
CA THR A 38 1.13 -4.92 -8.84
C THR A 38 0.52 -5.75 -7.72
N ILE A 39 -0.71 -6.22 -7.95
CA ILE A 39 -1.35 -7.17 -7.04
C ILE A 39 -0.56 -8.46 -6.98
N GLY A 40 0.04 -8.87 -8.12
CA GLY A 40 0.94 -10.04 -8.16
C GLY A 40 2.14 -9.87 -7.23
N GLU A 41 2.76 -8.70 -7.22
CA GLU A 41 3.88 -8.42 -6.31
C GLU A 41 3.44 -8.48 -4.84
N LEU A 42 2.25 -7.96 -4.54
CA LEU A 42 1.69 -8.04 -3.19
C LEU A 42 1.54 -9.49 -2.74
N CYS A 43 0.94 -10.32 -3.59
CA CYS A 43 0.76 -11.75 -3.32
C CYS A 43 2.11 -12.44 -3.12
N GLN A 44 3.08 -12.15 -3.98
CA GLN A 44 4.41 -12.73 -3.88
C GLN A 44 5.06 -12.43 -2.54
N ILE A 45 5.05 -11.17 -2.12
CA ILE A 45 5.66 -10.76 -0.85
C ILE A 45 4.96 -11.43 0.33
N ALA A 46 3.62 -11.43 0.34
CA ALA A 46 2.85 -12.01 1.43
C ALA A 46 3.09 -13.50 1.59
N PHE A 47 3.07 -14.25 0.48
CA PHE A 47 3.27 -15.70 0.52
C PHE A 47 4.71 -16.07 0.83
N GLU A 48 5.70 -15.38 0.25
CA GLU A 48 7.11 -15.64 0.55
C GLU A 48 7.44 -15.37 2.00
N HIS A 49 6.81 -14.38 2.62
CA HIS A 49 7.03 -14.08 4.04
C HIS A 49 6.64 -15.24 4.95
N VAL A 50 5.70 -16.09 4.54
CA VAL A 50 5.31 -17.29 5.30
C VAL A 50 5.90 -18.57 4.69
N GLY A 51 6.85 -18.46 3.76
CA GLY A 51 7.57 -19.60 3.21
C GLY A 51 6.90 -20.32 2.05
N ILE A 52 5.89 -19.72 1.43
CA ILE A 52 5.18 -20.30 0.29
C ILE A 52 5.69 -19.69 -1.00
N THR A 53 6.29 -20.48 -1.88
CA THR A 53 6.84 -20.00 -3.17
C THR A 53 5.94 -20.26 -4.36
N ASP A 54 5.09 -21.27 -4.31
CA ASP A 54 4.16 -21.65 -5.39
C ASP A 54 2.76 -21.06 -5.17
N TRP A 55 2.71 -19.79 -4.79
CA TRP A 55 1.47 -19.10 -4.44
C TRP A 55 0.49 -18.98 -5.59
N GLN A 56 0.97 -19.02 -6.85
CA GLN A 56 0.11 -18.88 -8.02
C GLN A 56 -1.00 -19.93 -8.07
N ALA A 57 -0.73 -21.14 -7.54
CA ALA A 57 -1.72 -22.20 -7.46
C ALA A 57 -2.82 -21.91 -6.44
N LEU A 58 -2.57 -21.00 -5.48
CA LEU A 58 -3.48 -20.67 -4.40
C LEU A 58 -4.33 -19.42 -4.68
N VAL A 59 -3.99 -18.65 -5.72
CA VAL A 59 -4.66 -17.40 -6.07
C VAL A 59 -5.46 -17.58 -7.34
N LYS A 60 -6.73 -17.21 -7.32
CA LYS A 60 -7.61 -17.26 -8.48
C LYS A 60 -8.26 -15.89 -8.71
N SER A 61 -8.32 -15.49 -9.98
CA SER A 61 -9.09 -14.33 -10.38
C SER A 61 -10.55 -14.74 -10.57
N ASP A 62 -11.46 -14.05 -9.90
CA ASP A 62 -12.88 -14.31 -10.05
C ASP A 62 -13.46 -13.27 -11.02
N PRO A 63 -14.05 -13.70 -12.15
CA PRO A 63 -14.63 -12.76 -13.13
C PRO A 63 -15.69 -11.83 -12.55
N ARG A 64 -16.37 -12.24 -11.48
CA ARG A 64 -17.39 -11.41 -10.82
C ARG A 64 -16.79 -10.12 -10.21
N PHE A 65 -15.50 -10.14 -9.88
CA PHE A 65 -14.81 -8.99 -9.27
C PHE A 65 -13.99 -8.18 -10.26
N LYS A 66 -13.97 -8.60 -11.53
CA LYS A 66 -13.26 -7.86 -12.57
C LYS A 66 -14.05 -6.62 -12.94
N ARG A 67 -13.39 -5.47 -12.86
CA ARG A 67 -14.01 -4.19 -13.21
C ARG A 67 -14.00 -3.99 -14.73
N PRO A 68 -15.11 -3.55 -15.35
CA PRO A 68 -15.12 -3.27 -16.78
C PRO A 68 -14.16 -2.15 -17.20
N ALA A 69 -13.92 -1.17 -16.30
CA ALA A 69 -13.04 -0.02 -16.54
C ALA A 69 -11.91 -0.01 -15.52
N GLU A 70 -11.06 -1.05 -15.55
CA GLU A 70 -9.93 -1.16 -14.60
C GLU A 70 -8.81 -0.20 -14.97
N LEU A 71 -8.28 0.49 -13.95
CA LEU A 71 -7.07 1.29 -14.08
C LEU A 71 -5.86 0.38 -13.79
N TYR A 72 -5.10 0.07 -14.84
CA TYR A 72 -3.94 -0.81 -14.69
C TYR A 72 -2.73 -0.12 -14.06
N SER A 73 -2.70 1.21 -14.07
CA SER A 73 -1.61 1.98 -13.49
C SER A 73 -2.16 3.21 -12.78
N LEU A 74 -1.85 3.34 -11.50
CA LEU A 74 -2.23 4.49 -10.69
C LEU A 74 -1.11 4.79 -9.70
N CYS A 75 -0.47 5.95 -9.88
CA CYS A 75 0.59 6.41 -9.00
C CYS A 75 0.31 7.85 -8.58
N ARG A 76 0.62 8.18 -7.34
CA ARG A 76 0.39 9.50 -6.78
C ARG A 76 1.69 10.28 -6.69
N ASP A 77 1.65 11.54 -7.12
CA ASP A 77 2.77 12.46 -6.97
C ASP A 77 2.58 13.27 -5.69
N SER A 78 3.39 12.97 -4.68
CA SER A 78 3.35 13.64 -3.37
C SER A 78 4.44 14.71 -3.19
N THR A 79 5.01 15.20 -4.28
CA THR A 79 6.10 16.19 -4.24
C THR A 79 5.73 17.42 -3.41
N LYS A 80 4.53 17.96 -3.59
CA LYS A 80 4.05 19.13 -2.84
C LYS A 80 4.03 18.87 -1.34
N ALA A 81 3.54 17.69 -0.91
CA ALA A 81 3.52 17.31 0.50
C ALA A 81 4.93 17.18 1.06
N GLN A 82 5.85 16.60 0.29
CA GLN A 82 7.24 16.46 0.71
C GLN A 82 7.92 17.81 0.89
N GLU A 83 7.71 18.75 -0.05
CA GLU A 83 8.34 20.06 -0.03
C GLU A 83 7.75 20.97 1.05
N LEU A 84 6.43 21.00 1.20
CA LEU A 84 5.75 21.96 2.07
C LEU A 84 5.54 21.44 3.50
N LEU A 85 5.35 20.14 3.66
CA LEU A 85 5.11 19.52 4.97
C LEU A 85 6.35 18.82 5.53
N GLY A 86 7.36 18.58 4.71
CA GLY A 86 8.49 17.75 5.10
C GLY A 86 8.10 16.29 5.31
N TRP A 87 7.00 15.85 4.71
CA TRP A 87 6.48 14.51 4.89
C TRP A 87 7.08 13.53 3.89
N LYS A 88 7.42 12.35 4.38
CA LYS A 88 7.85 11.22 3.55
C LYS A 88 7.25 9.94 4.10
N PRO A 89 6.84 8.99 3.24
CA PRO A 89 6.45 7.68 3.73
C PRO A 89 7.65 6.99 4.37
N LYS A 90 7.47 6.45 5.57
CA LYS A 90 8.54 5.81 6.35
C LYS A 90 8.54 4.30 6.20
N THR A 91 7.42 3.72 5.79
CA THR A 91 7.25 2.29 5.67
C THR A 91 7.29 1.89 4.20
N THR A 92 8.19 0.96 3.84
CA THR A 92 8.26 0.43 2.48
C THR A 92 7.07 -0.48 2.19
N PHE A 93 6.77 -0.69 0.91
CA PHE A 93 5.71 -1.61 0.48
C PHE A 93 5.92 -3.02 1.07
N LYS A 94 7.14 -3.55 0.93
CA LYS A 94 7.48 -4.88 1.45
C LYS A 94 7.28 -4.95 2.96
N GLN A 95 7.77 -3.95 3.70
CA GLN A 95 7.63 -3.92 5.16
C GLN A 95 6.16 -3.88 5.58
N MET A 96 5.36 -3.05 4.90
CA MET A 96 3.93 -2.96 5.17
C MET A 96 3.22 -4.31 4.99
N ILE A 97 3.48 -5.00 3.89
CA ILE A 97 2.86 -6.30 3.62
C ILE A 97 3.30 -7.33 4.66
N CYS A 98 4.59 -7.38 5.00
CA CYS A 98 5.09 -8.29 6.02
C CYS A 98 4.45 -8.03 7.38
N ASP A 99 4.32 -6.77 7.78
CA ASP A 99 3.70 -6.40 9.05
C ASP A 99 2.22 -6.79 9.09
N MET A 100 1.50 -6.60 7.99
CA MET A 100 0.10 -7.01 7.89
C MET A 100 -0.07 -8.52 8.01
N VAL A 101 0.80 -9.29 7.36
CA VAL A 101 0.78 -10.75 7.45
C VAL A 101 1.08 -11.20 8.88
N ASP A 102 2.09 -10.63 9.52
CA ASP A 102 2.44 -10.97 10.90
C ASP A 102 1.29 -10.67 11.86
N ALA A 103 0.62 -9.53 11.70
CA ALA A 103 -0.51 -9.15 12.54
C ALA A 103 -1.69 -10.11 12.37
N ASP A 104 -1.99 -10.52 11.15
CA ASP A 104 -3.08 -11.44 10.87
C ASP A 104 -2.77 -12.85 11.40
N LEU A 105 -1.53 -13.32 11.24
CA LEU A 105 -1.11 -14.60 11.79
C LEU A 105 -1.23 -14.62 13.31
N ALA A 106 -0.81 -13.55 13.98
CA ALA A 106 -0.91 -13.45 15.43
C ALA A 106 -2.36 -13.51 15.91
N ARG A 107 -3.30 -12.92 15.16
CA ARG A 107 -4.73 -12.97 15.49
C ARG A 107 -5.34 -14.35 15.31
N LEU A 108 -4.87 -15.09 14.31
CA LEU A 108 -5.45 -16.40 13.94
C LEU A 108 -4.83 -17.56 14.68
N GLN A 109 -3.68 -17.37 15.32
CA GLN A 109 -3.04 -18.44 16.08
C GLN A 109 -3.80 -18.71 17.36
N PRO A 110 -4.08 -19.99 17.69
CA PRO A 110 -4.68 -20.35 18.98
C PRO A 110 -3.70 -20.01 20.11
N LYS A 111 -4.25 -19.46 21.17
CA LYS A 111 -3.46 -19.17 22.36
C LYS A 111 -3.26 -20.44 23.19
#